data_f6efadc2f7af059bf299627adf41ab39
#
_entry.id   f6efadc2f7af059bf299627adf41ab39
#
_cell.length_a   1.000
_cell.length_b   1.000
_cell.length_c   1.000
_cell.angle_alpha   90.00
_cell.angle_beta   90.00
_cell.angle_gamma   90.00
#
_symmetry.space_group_name_H-M   'P 1'
#
loop_
_entity.id
_entity.type
_entity.pdbx_description
1 polymer ?
#
loop_
_entity_poly.entity_id
_entity_poly.type
_entity_poly.pdbx_seq_one_letter_code
_entity_poly.pdbx_strand_id
1 'polypeptide(L)'
;LDTRIFYNPMMKNYEIKDRFIAGNVVAKAEWIENYLKDYPDDDASRKSLEALRKAIPEPISFELLDFNLGERWIPMSVYEEFAGYLFETKAHIHYTESIDEFSVNFESTNANITDRYYVKGEKRGYYGNDLLKHALHNTVPDITKTVQDEEGNDIKVRDAEAIQLADAKINEIRSAFTGWLNEQLPEFKQNLADMYNRKFNCYVRPDYDGSLQSFPF
;
A
#
# COMPACT_ATOMS: atom_id res chain seq x y z
N LEU A 1 42.97 -6.65 1.13
CA LEU A 1 42.21 -5.67 0.34
C LEU A 1 41.22 -4.98 1.31
N ASP A 2 41.30 -3.66 1.32
CA ASP A 2 40.52 -2.83 2.22
C ASP A 2 39.02 -3.04 1.94
N THR A 3 38.26 -3.49 2.95
CA THR A 3 36.83 -3.76 2.86
C THR A 3 36.00 -2.48 2.88
N ARG A 4 36.63 -1.33 2.74
CA ARG A 4 36.02 0.01 2.78
C ARG A 4 35.63 0.56 1.40
N ILE A 5 36.06 -0.08 0.30
CA ILE A 5 35.81 0.38 -1.07
C ILE A 5 35.21 -0.79 -1.88
N PHE A 6 34.13 -0.51 -2.60
CA PHE A 6 33.44 -1.47 -3.47
C PHE A 6 33.33 -0.94 -4.89
N TYR A 7 33.46 -1.82 -5.87
CA TYR A 7 33.23 -1.49 -7.27
C TYR A 7 31.72 -1.43 -7.55
N ASN A 8 31.29 -0.32 -8.13
CA ASN A 8 29.92 -0.14 -8.60
C ASN A 8 29.87 -0.29 -10.11
N PRO A 9 29.45 -1.45 -10.65
CA PRO A 9 29.42 -1.69 -12.10
C PRO A 9 28.36 -0.83 -12.81
N MET A 10 27.32 -0.36 -12.15
CA MET A 10 26.32 0.57 -12.71
C MET A 10 26.95 1.91 -13.07
N MET A 11 27.81 2.42 -12.19
CA MET A 11 28.48 3.72 -12.33
C MET A 11 29.89 3.59 -12.90
N LYS A 12 30.41 2.35 -13.09
CA LYS A 12 31.74 2.02 -13.54
C LYS A 12 32.87 2.71 -12.71
N ASN A 13 32.63 2.82 -11.40
CA ASN A 13 33.59 3.45 -10.48
C ASN A 13 33.68 2.69 -9.15
N TYR A 14 34.62 3.11 -8.31
CA TYR A 14 34.75 2.62 -6.94
C TYR A 14 34.12 3.62 -5.97
N GLU A 15 33.34 3.12 -5.02
CA GLU A 15 32.68 3.90 -3.98
C GLU A 15 33.10 3.44 -2.59
N ILE A 16 33.16 4.36 -1.63
CA ILE A 16 33.34 3.99 -0.22
C ILE A 16 32.12 3.21 0.27
N LYS A 17 32.37 2.27 1.22
CA LYS A 17 31.34 1.35 1.74
C LYS A 17 30.06 2.06 2.10
N ASP A 18 30.13 3.11 2.92
CA ASP A 18 28.93 3.77 3.49
C ASP A 18 28.05 4.42 2.41
N ARG A 19 28.66 4.88 1.33
CA ARG A 19 27.93 5.38 0.15
C ARG A 19 27.40 4.25 -0.72
N PHE A 20 28.19 3.20 -0.92
CA PHE A 20 27.82 2.08 -1.79
C PHE A 20 26.63 1.30 -1.24
N ILE A 21 26.62 0.97 0.08
CA ILE A 21 25.57 0.22 0.76
C ILE A 21 24.37 1.10 1.18
N ALA A 22 24.34 2.40 0.82
CA ALA A 22 23.23 3.30 1.10
C ALA A 22 22.21 3.33 -0.05
N GLY A 23 21.01 3.79 0.24
CA GLY A 23 19.92 3.86 -0.72
C GLY A 23 19.18 2.53 -0.88
N ASN A 24 18.59 2.29 -2.04
CA ASN A 24 17.86 1.05 -2.33
C ASN A 24 18.87 -0.10 -2.61
N VAL A 25 19.25 -0.81 -1.55
CA VAL A 25 20.23 -1.91 -1.61
C VAL A 25 19.69 -3.14 -2.30
N VAL A 26 18.38 -3.37 -2.28
CA VAL A 26 17.73 -4.50 -2.97
C VAL A 26 17.83 -4.30 -4.48
N ALA A 27 17.43 -3.13 -4.97
CA ALA A 27 17.51 -2.82 -6.40
C ALA A 27 18.96 -2.84 -6.93
N LYS A 28 19.92 -2.35 -6.12
CA LYS A 28 21.36 -2.43 -6.47
C LYS A 28 21.85 -3.89 -6.55
N ALA A 29 21.46 -4.73 -5.60
CA ALA A 29 21.82 -6.13 -5.58
C ALA A 29 21.24 -6.88 -6.79
N GLU A 30 19.97 -6.71 -7.10
CA GLU A 30 19.29 -7.30 -8.26
C GLU A 30 19.96 -6.88 -9.58
N TRP A 31 20.33 -5.60 -9.69
CA TRP A 31 21.03 -5.11 -10.87
C TRP A 31 22.39 -5.79 -11.04
N ILE A 32 23.20 -5.89 -9.96
CA ILE A 32 24.51 -6.53 -10.01
C ILE A 32 24.39 -8.04 -10.25
N GLU A 33 23.37 -8.71 -9.71
CA GLU A 33 23.09 -10.12 -10.02
C GLU A 33 22.83 -10.35 -11.51
N ASN A 34 22.04 -9.46 -12.13
CA ASN A 34 21.78 -9.53 -13.57
C ASN A 34 23.05 -9.24 -14.37
N TYR A 35 23.84 -8.24 -13.99
CA TYR A 35 25.12 -7.93 -14.61
C TYR A 35 26.09 -9.12 -14.58
N LEU A 36 26.19 -9.83 -13.46
CA LEU A 36 27.05 -10.99 -13.30
C LEU A 36 26.62 -12.22 -14.12
N LYS A 37 25.41 -12.26 -14.67
CA LYS A 37 25.02 -13.31 -15.65
C LYS A 37 25.79 -13.17 -16.95
N ASP A 38 26.05 -11.93 -17.36
CA ASP A 38 26.81 -11.61 -18.59
C ASP A 38 28.32 -11.55 -18.32
N TYR A 39 28.74 -11.24 -17.08
CA TYR A 39 30.11 -11.08 -16.65
C TYR A 39 30.43 -11.94 -15.41
N PRO A 40 30.40 -13.28 -15.53
CA PRO A 40 30.51 -14.18 -14.39
C PRO A 40 31.88 -14.15 -13.69
N ASP A 41 32.92 -13.71 -14.38
CA ASP A 41 34.30 -13.68 -13.86
C ASP A 41 34.69 -12.34 -13.20
N ASP A 42 33.72 -11.40 -13.05
CA ASP A 42 33.97 -10.12 -12.37
C ASP A 42 33.92 -10.28 -10.85
N ASP A 43 35.08 -10.62 -10.28
CA ASP A 43 35.25 -10.80 -8.82
C ASP A 43 34.99 -9.52 -8.03
N ALA A 44 35.24 -8.33 -8.60
CA ALA A 44 35.00 -7.07 -7.92
C ALA A 44 33.50 -6.83 -7.73
N SER A 45 32.71 -7.05 -8.78
CA SER A 45 31.23 -6.98 -8.70
C SER A 45 30.64 -8.05 -7.81
N ARG A 46 31.22 -9.26 -7.78
CA ARG A 46 30.78 -10.34 -6.88
C ARG A 46 30.95 -9.96 -5.40
N LYS A 47 32.10 -9.39 -5.01
CA LYS A 47 32.32 -8.85 -3.65
C LYS A 47 31.39 -7.71 -3.31
N SER A 48 31.09 -6.86 -4.27
CA SER A 48 30.13 -5.77 -4.11
C SER A 48 28.71 -6.30 -3.86
N LEU A 49 28.30 -7.33 -4.60
CA LEU A 49 27.01 -8.01 -4.37
C LEU A 49 26.90 -8.64 -2.97
N GLU A 50 27.95 -9.31 -2.49
CA GLU A 50 27.99 -9.86 -1.15
C GLU A 50 27.83 -8.77 -0.06
N ALA A 51 28.46 -7.60 -0.25
CA ALA A 51 28.33 -6.48 0.67
C ALA A 51 26.91 -5.92 0.69
N LEU A 52 26.27 -5.79 -0.48
CA LEU A 52 24.86 -5.36 -0.57
C LEU A 52 23.92 -6.36 0.09
N ARG A 53 24.08 -7.65 -0.18
CA ARG A 53 23.26 -8.72 0.44
C ARG A 53 23.33 -8.70 1.96
N LYS A 54 24.51 -8.42 2.54
CA LYS A 54 24.67 -8.26 4.00
C LYS A 54 24.05 -6.97 4.54
N ALA A 55 23.87 -5.96 3.70
CA ALA A 55 23.27 -4.69 4.06
C ALA A 55 21.75 -4.67 3.89
N ILE A 56 21.16 -5.65 3.19
CA ILE A 56 19.70 -5.76 3.05
C ILE A 56 19.10 -5.93 4.45
N PRO A 57 18.12 -5.09 4.85
CA PRO A 57 17.44 -5.23 6.12
C PRO A 57 16.75 -6.60 6.28
N GLU A 58 16.65 -7.09 7.49
CA GLU A 58 15.88 -8.31 7.75
C GLU A 58 14.43 -8.16 7.30
N PRO A 59 13.85 -9.14 6.60
CA PRO A 59 12.48 -9.07 6.15
C PRO A 59 11.51 -8.96 7.33
N ILE A 60 10.56 -8.06 7.24
CA ILE A 60 9.47 -7.93 8.21
C ILE A 60 8.43 -8.97 7.84
N SER A 61 8.03 -9.83 8.80
CA SER A 61 7.01 -10.84 8.56
C SER A 61 5.61 -10.25 8.48
N PHE A 62 4.68 -10.96 7.85
CA PHE A 62 3.29 -10.52 7.68
C PHE A 62 2.63 -10.13 9.01
N GLU A 63 2.90 -10.89 10.09
CA GLU A 63 2.30 -10.68 11.41
C GLU A 63 2.75 -9.38 12.10
N LEU A 64 3.87 -8.80 11.63
CA LEU A 64 4.40 -7.53 12.13
C LEU A 64 4.01 -6.33 11.25
N LEU A 65 3.24 -6.57 10.20
CA LEU A 65 2.80 -5.55 9.26
C LEU A 65 1.31 -5.24 9.45
N ASP A 66 0.98 -3.95 9.37
CA ASP A 66 -0.40 -3.49 9.31
C ASP A 66 -0.76 -3.21 7.83
N PHE A 67 -1.79 -3.91 7.35
CA PHE A 67 -2.32 -3.72 6.00
C PHE A 67 -3.68 -3.02 6.08
N ASN A 68 -3.77 -1.83 5.50
CA ASN A 68 -5.00 -1.08 5.46
C ASN A 68 -5.67 -1.17 4.10
N LEU A 69 -6.99 -1.30 4.11
CA LEU A 69 -7.77 -1.26 2.89
C LEU A 69 -7.58 0.09 2.17
N GLY A 70 -7.23 0.04 0.89
CA GLY A 70 -7.01 1.22 0.05
C GLY A 70 -5.58 1.71 -0.03
N GLU A 71 -4.60 1.01 0.55
CA GLU A 71 -3.18 1.30 0.33
C GLU A 71 -2.80 1.11 -1.14
N ARG A 72 -2.19 2.14 -1.75
CA ARG A 72 -1.95 2.21 -3.21
C ARG A 72 -0.92 1.20 -3.71
N TRP A 73 -0.12 0.63 -2.82
CA TRP A 73 0.91 -0.34 -3.16
C TRP A 73 0.38 -1.79 -3.23
N ILE A 74 -0.76 -2.06 -2.59
CA ILE A 74 -1.40 -3.37 -2.64
C ILE A 74 -2.04 -3.55 -4.02
N PRO A 75 -1.83 -4.67 -4.71
CA PRO A 75 -2.44 -4.92 -6.02
C PRO A 75 -3.96 -4.85 -5.99
N MET A 76 -4.55 -4.30 -7.03
CA MET A 76 -6.03 -4.21 -7.15
C MET A 76 -6.70 -5.57 -7.12
N SER A 77 -6.03 -6.62 -7.62
CA SER A 77 -6.53 -8.00 -7.55
C SER A 77 -6.80 -8.47 -6.12
N VAL A 78 -6.01 -8.03 -5.15
CA VAL A 78 -6.25 -8.35 -3.72
C VAL A 78 -7.56 -7.72 -3.24
N TYR A 79 -7.83 -6.49 -3.64
CA TYR A 79 -9.09 -5.82 -3.31
C TYR A 79 -10.28 -6.41 -4.05
N GLU A 80 -10.10 -6.85 -5.29
CA GLU A 80 -11.14 -7.54 -6.07
C GLU A 80 -11.50 -8.90 -5.45
N GLU A 81 -10.50 -9.68 -5.00
CA GLU A 81 -10.72 -10.94 -4.30
C GLU A 81 -11.44 -10.74 -2.96
N PHE A 82 -11.01 -9.76 -2.18
CA PHE A 82 -11.69 -9.39 -0.94
C PHE A 82 -13.12 -8.93 -1.18
N ALA A 83 -13.35 -8.04 -2.14
CA ALA A 83 -14.68 -7.56 -2.48
C ALA A 83 -15.57 -8.70 -2.99
N GLY A 84 -15.00 -9.62 -3.77
CA GLY A 84 -15.68 -10.82 -4.22
C GLY A 84 -16.13 -11.71 -3.08
N TYR A 85 -15.28 -11.88 -2.06
CA TYR A 85 -15.61 -12.60 -0.84
C TYR A 85 -16.71 -11.89 -0.02
N LEU A 86 -16.54 -10.59 0.24
CA LEU A 86 -17.46 -9.83 1.10
C LEU A 86 -18.86 -9.67 0.50
N PHE A 87 -18.92 -9.39 -0.80
CA PHE A 87 -20.17 -9.09 -1.50
C PHE A 87 -20.75 -10.29 -2.26
N GLU A 88 -20.10 -11.47 -2.22
CA GLU A 88 -20.55 -12.70 -2.87
C GLU A 88 -20.84 -12.51 -4.38
N THR A 89 -20.07 -11.68 -5.04
CA THR A 89 -20.13 -11.41 -6.47
C THR A 89 -18.79 -10.91 -6.96
N LYS A 90 -18.47 -11.18 -8.23
CA LYS A 90 -17.21 -10.71 -8.79
C LYS A 90 -17.18 -9.19 -8.84
N ALA A 91 -16.06 -8.64 -8.36
CA ALA A 91 -15.80 -7.21 -8.31
C ALA A 91 -14.69 -6.83 -9.30
N HIS A 92 -14.81 -5.64 -9.86
CA HIS A 92 -13.79 -4.99 -10.67
C HIS A 92 -13.44 -3.65 -10.01
N ILE A 93 -12.20 -3.55 -9.58
CA ILE A 93 -11.69 -2.37 -8.90
C ILE A 93 -10.54 -1.78 -9.72
N HIS A 94 -10.69 -0.54 -10.09
CA HIS A 94 -9.67 0.20 -10.81
C HIS A 94 -9.26 1.44 -10.03
N TYR A 95 -7.94 1.71 -9.98
CA TYR A 95 -7.39 2.91 -9.38
C TYR A 95 -6.78 3.80 -10.46
N THR A 96 -7.22 5.05 -10.50
CA THR A 96 -6.73 6.07 -11.43
C THR A 96 -5.79 7.01 -10.69
N GLU A 97 -4.48 6.82 -10.88
CA GLU A 97 -3.43 7.56 -10.16
C GLU A 97 -3.49 9.06 -10.37
N SER A 98 -3.80 9.51 -11.61
CA SER A 98 -3.82 10.94 -11.97
C SER A 98 -4.83 11.79 -11.19
N ILE A 99 -5.90 11.17 -10.68
CA ILE A 99 -6.95 11.84 -9.91
C ILE A 99 -7.12 11.24 -8.51
N ASP A 100 -6.24 10.29 -8.13
CA ASP A 100 -6.29 9.55 -6.86
C ASP A 100 -7.68 8.97 -6.58
N GLU A 101 -8.29 8.28 -7.55
CA GLU A 101 -9.65 7.78 -7.42
C GLU A 101 -9.80 6.31 -7.72
N PHE A 102 -10.55 5.61 -6.85
CA PHE A 102 -11.00 4.23 -7.08
C PHE A 102 -12.35 4.23 -7.78
N SER A 103 -12.52 3.31 -8.72
CA SER A 103 -13.83 2.90 -9.24
C SER A 103 -14.12 1.46 -8.83
N VAL A 104 -15.37 1.20 -8.42
CA VAL A 104 -15.83 -0.10 -7.95
C VAL A 104 -17.06 -0.50 -8.73
N ASN A 105 -17.00 -1.65 -9.42
CA ASN A 105 -18.12 -2.23 -10.16
C ASN A 105 -18.28 -3.68 -9.78
N PHE A 106 -19.54 -4.15 -9.67
CA PHE A 106 -19.89 -5.54 -9.43
C PHE A 106 -20.53 -6.14 -10.70
N GLU A 107 -20.24 -7.41 -11.00
CA GLU A 107 -20.86 -8.11 -12.13
C GLU A 107 -22.36 -8.36 -11.91
N SER A 108 -22.77 -8.53 -10.67
CA SER A 108 -24.19 -8.71 -10.30
C SER A 108 -24.52 -8.01 -8.99
N THR A 109 -25.79 -7.69 -8.79
CA THR A 109 -26.31 -7.13 -7.55
C THR A 109 -26.98 -8.23 -6.71
N ASN A 110 -26.85 -8.12 -5.40
CA ASN A 110 -27.46 -9.02 -4.41
C ASN A 110 -27.80 -8.28 -3.11
N ALA A 111 -28.35 -8.99 -2.13
CA ALA A 111 -28.76 -8.42 -0.86
C ALA A 111 -27.58 -7.85 -0.03
N ASN A 112 -26.34 -8.36 -0.19
CA ASN A 112 -25.17 -7.77 0.46
C ASN A 112 -24.92 -6.34 -0.04
N ILE A 113 -25.13 -6.09 -1.33
CA ILE A 113 -24.91 -4.78 -1.95
C ILE A 113 -26.08 -3.83 -1.70
N THR A 114 -27.32 -4.34 -1.79
CA THR A 114 -28.54 -3.50 -1.80
C THR A 114 -29.19 -3.32 -0.43
N ASP A 115 -28.90 -4.20 0.53
CA ASP A 115 -29.54 -4.19 1.85
C ASP A 115 -28.52 -4.13 3.00
N ARG A 116 -27.58 -5.08 3.06
CA ARG A 116 -26.61 -5.15 4.14
C ARG A 116 -25.69 -3.93 4.13
N TYR A 117 -25.06 -3.66 2.98
CA TYR A 117 -24.17 -2.51 2.78
C TYR A 117 -24.89 -1.40 2.00
N TYR A 118 -26.01 -0.95 2.55
CA TYR A 118 -26.84 0.11 1.98
C TYR A 118 -27.17 1.17 3.03
N VAL A 119 -27.11 2.43 2.62
CA VAL A 119 -27.54 3.57 3.43
C VAL A 119 -28.47 4.44 2.59
N LYS A 120 -29.65 4.74 3.15
CA LYS A 120 -30.63 5.61 2.50
C LYS A 120 -30.26 7.05 2.73
N GLY A 121 -30.09 7.82 1.66
CA GLY A 121 -30.08 9.29 1.71
C GLY A 121 -31.39 9.84 1.13
N GLU A 122 -31.64 11.13 1.37
CA GLU A 122 -32.86 11.80 0.89
C GLU A 122 -32.99 11.75 -0.65
N LYS A 123 -31.90 12.02 -1.35
CA LYS A 123 -31.89 12.10 -2.83
C LYS A 123 -31.49 10.81 -3.52
N ARG A 124 -30.62 10.02 -2.90
CA ARG A 124 -30.14 8.75 -3.44
C ARG A 124 -29.77 7.78 -2.34
N GLY A 125 -29.76 6.50 -2.69
CA GLY A 125 -29.14 5.47 -1.85
C GLY A 125 -27.61 5.40 -2.06
N TYR A 126 -26.92 4.94 -1.05
CA TYR A 126 -25.50 4.58 -1.08
C TYR A 126 -25.40 3.05 -0.95
N TYR A 127 -24.98 2.41 -2.02
CA TYR A 127 -24.93 0.96 -2.11
C TYR A 127 -23.55 0.42 -1.74
N GLY A 128 -23.39 -0.90 -1.74
CA GLY A 128 -22.13 -1.56 -1.40
C GLY A 128 -20.92 -1.08 -2.20
N ASN A 129 -21.10 -0.76 -3.48
CA ASN A 129 -20.05 -0.16 -4.31
C ASN A 129 -19.64 1.25 -3.84
N ASP A 130 -20.60 2.09 -3.45
CA ASP A 130 -20.32 3.42 -2.91
C ASP A 130 -19.58 3.31 -1.56
N LEU A 131 -20.07 2.43 -0.67
CA LEU A 131 -19.46 2.25 0.66
C LEU A 131 -18.06 1.62 0.57
N LEU A 132 -17.84 0.65 -0.32
CA LEU A 132 -16.52 0.09 -0.57
C LEU A 132 -15.56 1.13 -1.15
N LYS A 133 -16.04 1.98 -2.07
CA LYS A 133 -15.25 3.10 -2.59
C LYS A 133 -14.81 4.04 -1.47
N HIS A 134 -15.71 4.41 -0.56
CA HIS A 134 -15.38 5.21 0.62
C HIS A 134 -14.41 4.49 1.57
N ALA A 135 -14.57 3.18 1.76
CA ALA A 135 -13.66 2.37 2.56
C ALA A 135 -12.23 2.36 1.99
N LEU A 136 -12.08 2.27 0.66
CA LEU A 136 -10.79 2.33 -0.05
C LEU A 136 -10.13 3.72 0.06
N HIS A 137 -10.92 4.79 0.11
CA HIS A 137 -10.43 6.17 0.28
C HIS A 137 -10.24 6.60 1.72
N ASN A 138 -10.68 5.80 2.68
CA ASN A 138 -10.77 6.18 4.10
C ASN A 138 -11.58 7.47 4.32
N THR A 139 -12.73 7.57 3.66
CA THR A 139 -13.65 8.72 3.71
C THR A 139 -15.06 8.26 4.05
N VAL A 140 -15.91 9.19 4.41
CA VAL A 140 -17.34 8.96 4.65
C VAL A 140 -18.15 9.84 3.68
N PRO A 141 -19.27 9.37 3.11
CA PRO A 141 -20.09 10.17 2.22
C PRO A 141 -20.69 11.38 2.94
N ASP A 142 -20.75 12.51 2.27
CA ASP A 142 -21.47 13.69 2.76
C ASP A 142 -22.96 13.58 2.36
N ILE A 143 -23.78 13.19 3.33
CA ILE A 143 -25.23 12.96 3.14
C ILE A 143 -25.98 14.15 3.72
N THR A 144 -26.87 14.74 2.93
CA THR A 144 -27.67 15.88 3.34
C THR A 144 -29.17 15.55 3.29
N LYS A 145 -29.93 16.23 4.15
CA LYS A 145 -31.39 16.23 4.15
C LYS A 145 -31.94 17.65 4.18
N THR A 146 -33.15 17.82 3.71
CA THR A 146 -33.86 19.10 3.74
C THR A 146 -34.69 19.20 5.02
N VAL A 147 -34.56 20.30 5.73
CA VAL A 147 -35.38 20.63 6.90
C VAL A 147 -35.94 22.04 6.73
N GLN A 148 -37.04 22.35 7.41
CA GLN A 148 -37.58 23.71 7.44
C GLN A 148 -36.96 24.50 8.60
N ASP A 149 -36.54 25.74 8.32
CA ASP A 149 -36.10 26.69 9.35
C ASP A 149 -37.27 27.28 10.11
N GLU A 150 -36.99 28.17 11.07
CA GLU A 150 -38.04 28.82 11.89
C GLU A 150 -38.96 29.73 11.05
N GLU A 151 -38.53 30.13 9.86
CA GLU A 151 -39.32 30.97 8.94
C GLU A 151 -40.10 30.14 7.92
N GLY A 152 -39.94 28.79 7.94
CA GLY A 152 -40.61 27.87 7.01
C GLY A 152 -39.91 27.69 5.68
N ASN A 153 -38.65 28.15 5.54
CA ASN A 153 -37.88 27.96 4.32
C ASN A 153 -37.15 26.62 4.35
N ASP A 154 -37.03 25.96 3.21
CA ASP A 154 -36.30 24.72 3.06
C ASP A 154 -34.79 24.96 3.08
N ILE A 155 -34.11 24.45 4.08
CA ILE A 155 -32.65 24.49 4.21
C ILE A 155 -32.05 23.09 4.16
N LYS A 156 -30.83 22.96 3.55
CA LYS A 156 -30.10 21.72 3.53
C LYS A 156 -29.19 21.64 4.75
N VAL A 157 -29.32 20.55 5.50
CA VAL A 157 -28.46 20.23 6.64
C VAL A 157 -27.81 18.87 6.44
N ARG A 158 -26.70 18.61 7.14
CA ARG A 158 -26.09 17.28 7.16
C ARG A 158 -27.01 16.28 7.85
N ASP A 159 -27.18 15.12 7.24
CA ASP A 159 -27.91 14.02 7.84
C ASP A 159 -26.97 13.19 8.72
N ALA A 160 -26.83 13.60 9.98
CA ALA A 160 -25.90 12.99 10.92
C ALA A 160 -26.19 11.49 11.13
N GLU A 161 -27.46 11.06 11.15
CA GLU A 161 -27.83 9.65 11.33
C GLU A 161 -27.39 8.80 10.14
N ALA A 162 -27.67 9.25 8.91
CA ALA A 162 -27.27 8.55 7.71
C ALA A 162 -25.75 8.51 7.55
N ILE A 163 -25.03 9.61 7.89
CA ILE A 163 -23.57 9.66 7.88
C ILE A 163 -22.97 8.70 8.90
N GLN A 164 -23.50 8.66 10.12
CA GLN A 164 -23.03 7.74 11.16
C GLN A 164 -23.27 6.27 10.78
N LEU A 165 -24.40 5.96 10.16
CA LEU A 165 -24.69 4.62 9.66
C LEU A 165 -23.73 4.23 8.54
N ALA A 166 -23.44 5.17 7.62
CA ALA A 166 -22.45 4.94 6.54
C ALA A 166 -21.06 4.70 7.11
N ASP A 167 -20.62 5.50 8.08
CA ASP A 167 -19.33 5.33 8.75
C ASP A 167 -19.21 3.97 9.43
N ALA A 168 -20.25 3.54 10.16
CA ALA A 168 -20.28 2.23 10.81
C ALA A 168 -20.12 1.09 9.80
N LYS A 169 -20.84 1.13 8.66
CA LYS A 169 -20.74 0.12 7.59
C LYS A 169 -19.39 0.16 6.86
N ILE A 170 -18.81 1.34 6.64
CA ILE A 170 -17.48 1.51 6.07
C ILE A 170 -16.43 0.90 7.01
N ASN A 171 -16.54 1.13 8.30
CA ASN A 171 -15.65 0.55 9.31
C ASN A 171 -15.82 -0.98 9.41
N GLU A 172 -17.04 -1.50 9.24
CA GLU A 172 -17.27 -2.96 9.10
C GLU A 172 -16.53 -3.54 7.90
N ILE A 173 -16.61 -2.90 6.73
CA ILE A 173 -15.88 -3.32 5.52
C ILE A 173 -14.36 -3.32 5.78
N ARG A 174 -13.82 -2.28 6.40
CA ARG A 174 -12.39 -2.17 6.71
C ARG A 174 -11.92 -3.25 7.69
N SER A 175 -12.72 -3.52 8.74
CA SER A 175 -12.45 -4.59 9.70
C SER A 175 -12.54 -5.97 9.05
N ALA A 176 -13.50 -6.17 8.15
CA ALA A 176 -13.65 -7.41 7.39
C ALA A 176 -12.42 -7.68 6.50
N PHE A 177 -11.80 -6.65 5.91
CA PHE A 177 -10.56 -6.80 5.13
C PHE A 177 -9.41 -7.36 5.98
N THR A 178 -9.20 -6.81 7.17
CA THR A 178 -8.18 -7.31 8.10
C THR A 178 -8.45 -8.76 8.50
N GLY A 179 -9.69 -9.10 8.81
CA GLY A 179 -10.10 -10.47 9.12
C GLY A 179 -9.84 -11.41 7.95
N TRP A 180 -10.29 -11.04 6.75
CA TRP A 180 -10.09 -11.82 5.53
C TRP A 180 -8.62 -12.04 5.20
N LEU A 181 -7.75 -11.01 5.34
CA LEU A 181 -6.31 -11.16 5.15
C LEU A 181 -5.70 -12.18 6.12
N ASN A 182 -6.12 -12.17 7.37
CA ASN A 182 -5.62 -13.10 8.39
C ASN A 182 -6.02 -14.56 8.13
N GLU A 183 -7.08 -14.80 7.39
CA GLU A 183 -7.57 -16.13 7.00
C GLU A 183 -6.90 -16.66 5.71
N GLN A 184 -6.11 -15.83 5.01
CA GLN A 184 -5.47 -16.24 3.77
C GLN A 184 -4.38 -17.29 3.98
N LEU A 185 -4.10 -18.06 2.92
CA LEU A 185 -3.05 -19.07 2.92
C LEU A 185 -1.67 -18.45 3.23
N PRO A 186 -0.76 -19.20 3.87
CA PRO A 186 0.58 -18.70 4.20
C PRO A 186 1.36 -18.17 3.00
N GLU A 187 1.20 -18.78 1.81
CA GLU A 187 1.85 -18.33 0.59
C GLU A 187 1.36 -16.93 0.16
N PHE A 188 0.06 -16.68 0.24
CA PHE A 188 -0.51 -15.36 -0.05
C PHE A 188 0.03 -14.29 0.89
N LYS A 189 0.05 -14.58 2.20
CA LYS A 189 0.59 -13.70 3.24
C LYS A 189 2.07 -13.40 3.00
N GLN A 190 2.85 -14.42 2.68
CA GLN A 190 4.27 -14.26 2.39
C GLN A 190 4.49 -13.38 1.16
N ASN A 191 3.76 -13.62 0.07
CA ASN A 191 3.85 -12.80 -1.14
C ASN A 191 3.56 -11.32 -0.85
N LEU A 192 2.53 -11.04 -0.03
CA LEU A 192 2.19 -9.67 0.33
C LEU A 192 3.26 -9.01 1.20
N ALA A 193 3.81 -9.74 2.17
CA ALA A 193 4.93 -9.28 3.00
C ALA A 193 6.19 -9.03 2.15
N ASP A 194 6.51 -9.89 1.19
CA ASP A 194 7.64 -9.72 0.27
C ASP A 194 7.49 -8.47 -0.60
N MET A 195 6.28 -8.19 -1.09
CA MET A 195 5.99 -6.95 -1.83
C MET A 195 6.20 -5.71 -0.96
N TYR A 196 5.76 -5.75 0.31
CA TYR A 196 6.01 -4.69 1.26
C TYR A 196 7.52 -4.47 1.49
N ASN A 197 8.25 -5.54 1.78
CA ASN A 197 9.69 -5.48 2.04
C ASN A 197 10.46 -4.93 0.84
N ARG A 198 10.12 -5.36 -0.39
CA ARG A 198 10.75 -4.83 -1.63
C ARG A 198 10.48 -3.35 -1.84
N LYS A 199 9.35 -2.83 -1.39
CA LYS A 199 8.97 -1.42 -1.60
C LYS A 199 9.42 -0.50 -0.47
N PHE A 200 9.33 -0.94 0.76
CA PHE A 200 9.50 -0.08 1.93
C PHE A 200 10.68 -0.48 2.82
N ASN A 201 11.06 -1.77 2.87
CA ASN A 201 12.15 -2.28 3.69
C ASN A 201 13.40 -2.59 2.86
N CYS A 202 13.67 -1.79 1.84
CA CYS A 202 14.77 -1.98 0.89
C CYS A 202 15.83 -0.89 0.97
N TYR A 203 15.62 0.10 1.85
CA TYR A 203 16.46 1.28 1.95
C TYR A 203 17.35 1.25 3.18
N VAL A 204 18.66 1.47 2.96
CA VAL A 204 19.63 1.71 4.03
C VAL A 204 20.01 3.18 4.03
N ARG A 205 19.92 3.82 5.19
CA ARG A 205 20.38 5.22 5.36
C ARG A 205 21.91 5.24 5.36
N PRO A 206 22.55 6.20 4.68
CA PRO A 206 23.97 6.37 4.79
C PRO A 206 24.33 6.75 6.23
N ASP A 207 25.31 6.04 6.80
CA ASP A 207 25.88 6.39 8.10
C ASP A 207 27.19 7.17 7.82
N TYR A 208 27.12 8.48 7.99
CA TYR A 208 28.29 9.34 7.83
C TYR A 208 28.93 9.57 9.17
N ASP A 209 30.12 8.99 9.39
CA ASP A 209 30.96 9.35 10.50
C ASP A 209 31.49 10.79 10.30
N GLY A 210 30.90 11.73 11.04
CA GLY A 210 31.31 13.13 11.04
C GLY A 210 32.58 13.42 11.84
N SER A 211 33.26 12.41 12.40
CA SER A 211 34.45 12.58 13.27
C SER A 211 35.64 13.27 12.61
N LEU A 212 35.67 13.26 11.25
CA LEU A 212 36.72 13.91 10.45
C LEU A 212 36.32 15.31 9.94
N GLN A 213 35.14 15.80 10.25
CA GLN A 213 34.73 17.16 9.88
C GLN A 213 35.27 18.18 10.90
N SER A 214 36.29 18.92 10.51
CA SER A 214 36.72 20.12 11.25
C SER A 214 36.12 21.34 10.58
N PHE A 215 35.26 22.07 11.32
CA PHE A 215 34.79 23.37 10.86
C PHE A 215 35.88 24.43 11.16
N PRO A 216 36.30 25.25 10.19
CA PRO A 216 37.14 26.40 10.45
C PRO A 216 36.35 27.37 11.33
N PHE A 217 36.95 27.78 12.45
CA PHE A 217 36.47 28.84 13.35
C PHE A 217 36.69 30.20 12.73
#